data_3b74179248e233144a407b299ea8cdcf
#
_entry.id   3b74179248e233144a407b299ea8cdcf
#
_cell.length_a   1.000
_cell.length_b   1.000
_cell.length_c   1.000
_cell.angle_alpha   90.00
_cell.angle_beta   90.00
_cell.angle_gamma   90.00
#
_symmetry.space_group_name_H-M   'P 1'
#
loop_
_entity.id
_entity.type
_entity.pdbx_description
1 polymer ?
#
loop_
_entity_poly.entity_id
_entity_poly.type
_entity_poly.pdbx_seq_one_letter_code
_entity_poly.pdbx_strand_id
1 'polypeptide(L)'
;MLAFLRRRWFLAAITLVITFGVIAGHRGPEENLIWLRQWIRPSWLTALVLFLMSLSLNSEHLLSSIRKPAPLFLALVTNIIFLPLLAWALLPLQLTRDFQVGLIIMASVPCTLCGASVWTRRAGGNDGISLMVTMITNGVCFLTIPFWILLITGETKEFERWEMITKLIYAALIPVAIGQVFRLNTRIKNYADRMTSKLGTIALLFVLLMVLLAAVQTGHGIKISVTGISFAAIAVVWISCIVVHITGFYSNMFLGKTFGFHPRDQIASAISGSQKTLPIAIFVATDASMFGNAGLPSAVFPLLMFHTSQFFIDTILADRHREKYNGLDESENSDPEDPTRSACEQ
;
A
#
# COMPACT_ATOMS: atom_id res chain seq x y z
N MET A 1 -7.82 24.04 12.76
CA MET A 1 -8.09 23.68 11.36
C MET A 1 -6.82 23.67 10.51
N LEU A 2 -6.01 24.73 10.42
CA LEU A 2 -4.76 24.79 9.65
C LEU A 2 -3.70 23.78 10.10
N ALA A 3 -3.49 23.57 11.40
CA ALA A 3 -2.55 22.58 11.92
C ALA A 3 -2.97 21.13 11.59
N PHE A 4 -4.27 20.85 11.57
CA PHE A 4 -4.84 19.58 11.18
C PHE A 4 -4.64 19.32 9.68
N LEU A 5 -4.89 20.30 8.81
CA LEU A 5 -4.65 20.24 7.37
C LEU A 5 -3.16 20.07 7.05
N ARG A 6 -2.28 20.78 7.74
CA ARG A 6 -0.82 20.66 7.56
C ARG A 6 -0.30 19.27 7.94
N ARG A 7 -0.92 18.60 8.92
CA ARG A 7 -0.57 17.24 9.35
C ARG A 7 -1.16 16.15 8.46
N ARG A 8 -2.23 16.47 7.69
CA ARG A 8 -2.98 15.52 6.83
C ARG A 8 -3.11 16.02 5.39
N TRP A 9 -2.20 16.87 4.94
CA TRP A 9 -2.24 17.50 3.61
C TRP A 9 -2.36 16.48 2.48
N PHE A 10 -1.71 15.31 2.60
CA PHE A 10 -1.72 14.27 1.58
C PHE A 10 -3.12 13.66 1.40
N LEU A 11 -3.88 13.46 2.49
CA LEU A 11 -5.25 12.96 2.41
C LEU A 11 -6.19 13.96 1.70
N ALA A 12 -6.04 15.24 1.98
CA ALA A 12 -6.79 16.27 1.27
C ALA A 12 -6.37 16.36 -0.20
N ALA A 13 -5.06 16.30 -0.47
CA ALA A 13 -4.52 16.34 -1.82
C ALA A 13 -5.00 15.17 -2.67
N ILE A 14 -4.97 13.93 -2.16
CA ILE A 14 -5.40 12.74 -2.90
C ILE A 14 -6.90 12.82 -3.24
N THR A 15 -7.75 13.27 -2.31
CA THR A 15 -9.19 13.45 -2.56
C THR A 15 -9.45 14.50 -3.63
N LEU A 16 -8.77 15.66 -3.55
CA LEU A 16 -8.87 16.72 -4.56
C LEU A 16 -8.38 16.25 -5.93
N VAL A 17 -7.26 15.55 -5.98
CA VAL A 17 -6.67 15.05 -7.23
C VAL A 17 -7.58 14.01 -7.89
N ILE A 18 -8.18 13.09 -7.13
CA ILE A 18 -9.13 12.11 -7.66
C ILE A 18 -10.36 12.83 -8.23
N THR A 19 -10.96 13.74 -7.45
CA THR A 19 -12.17 14.46 -7.87
C THR A 19 -11.89 15.28 -9.14
N PHE A 20 -10.80 16.05 -9.13
CA PHE A 20 -10.40 16.85 -10.29
C PHE A 20 -10.09 15.98 -11.50
N GLY A 21 -9.32 14.90 -11.32
CA GLY A 21 -8.93 13.99 -12.40
C GLY A 21 -10.14 13.32 -13.07
N VAL A 22 -11.09 12.82 -12.27
CA VAL A 22 -12.31 12.20 -12.81
C VAL A 22 -13.15 13.23 -13.60
N ILE A 23 -13.33 14.44 -13.07
CA ILE A 23 -14.07 15.51 -13.76
C ILE A 23 -13.34 15.93 -15.05
N ALA A 24 -12.03 16.11 -14.99
CA ALA A 24 -11.22 16.48 -16.16
C ALA A 24 -11.25 15.40 -17.23
N GLY A 25 -11.15 14.13 -16.87
CA GLY A 25 -11.24 13.01 -17.80
C GLY A 25 -12.63 12.87 -18.42
N HIS A 26 -13.69 13.09 -17.65
CA HIS A 26 -15.07 13.00 -18.12
C HIS A 26 -15.42 14.15 -19.11
N ARG A 27 -14.90 15.35 -18.87
CA ARG A 27 -15.19 16.56 -19.68
C ARG A 27 -14.16 16.81 -20.78
N GLY A 28 -12.93 16.33 -20.61
CA GLY A 28 -11.81 16.60 -21.50
C GLY A 28 -11.91 15.91 -22.86
N PRO A 29 -11.21 16.44 -23.90
CA PRO A 29 -11.06 15.79 -25.18
C PRO A 29 -10.11 14.58 -25.05
N GLU A 30 -10.37 13.55 -25.86
CA GLU A 30 -9.59 12.30 -25.86
C GLU A 30 -8.12 12.52 -26.27
N GLU A 31 -7.89 13.45 -27.17
CA GLU A 31 -6.56 13.82 -27.68
C GLU A 31 -5.58 14.19 -26.56
N ASN A 32 -6.04 14.92 -25.54
CA ASN A 32 -5.23 15.30 -24.41
C ASN A 32 -4.78 14.09 -23.57
N LEU A 33 -5.64 13.07 -23.47
CA LEU A 33 -5.31 11.84 -22.75
C LEU A 33 -4.29 11.01 -23.51
N ILE A 34 -4.43 10.91 -24.84
CA ILE A 34 -3.49 10.21 -25.73
C ILE A 34 -2.11 10.89 -25.65
N TRP A 35 -2.05 12.22 -25.78
CA TRP A 35 -0.82 12.98 -25.65
C TRP A 35 -0.14 12.76 -24.31
N LEU A 36 -0.89 12.80 -23.20
CA LEU A 36 -0.36 12.62 -21.86
C LEU A 36 0.25 11.23 -21.67
N ARG A 37 -0.38 10.17 -22.20
CA ARG A 37 0.11 8.79 -22.15
C ARG A 37 1.38 8.56 -22.97
N GLN A 38 1.57 9.27 -24.06
CA GLN A 38 2.78 9.16 -24.89
C GLN A 38 4.02 9.62 -24.13
N TRP A 39 3.88 10.66 -23.30
CA TRP A 39 5.00 11.26 -22.57
C TRP A 39 5.22 10.66 -21.18
N ILE A 40 4.14 10.25 -20.50
CA ILE A 40 4.21 9.79 -19.12
C ILE A 40 3.74 8.33 -19.03
N ARG A 41 4.69 7.42 -19.12
CA ARG A 41 4.40 5.98 -18.95
C ARG A 41 4.27 5.62 -17.47
N PRO A 42 3.20 4.94 -17.05
CA PRO A 42 3.01 4.50 -15.65
C PRO A 42 4.20 3.69 -15.10
N SER A 43 4.84 2.86 -15.94
CA SER A 43 6.01 2.07 -15.55
C SER A 43 7.20 2.91 -15.09
N TRP A 44 7.50 4.00 -15.79
CA TRP A 44 8.60 4.91 -15.41
C TRP A 44 8.33 5.65 -14.12
N LEU A 45 7.08 6.14 -13.94
CA LEU A 45 6.68 6.79 -12.69
C LEU A 45 6.74 5.81 -11.53
N THR A 46 6.25 4.59 -11.71
CA THR A 46 6.32 3.54 -10.69
C THR A 46 7.76 3.24 -10.32
N ALA A 47 8.64 3.04 -11.30
CA ALA A 47 10.06 2.79 -11.08
C ALA A 47 10.72 3.94 -10.30
N LEU A 48 10.44 5.20 -10.67
CA LEU A 48 10.99 6.38 -10.00
C LEU A 48 10.49 6.47 -8.54
N VAL A 49 9.18 6.30 -8.33
CA VAL A 49 8.58 6.33 -6.98
C VAL A 49 9.20 5.26 -6.10
N LEU A 50 9.27 4.02 -6.58
CA LEU A 50 9.79 2.89 -5.82
C LEU A 50 11.30 3.03 -5.54
N PHE A 51 12.07 3.57 -6.49
CA PHE A 51 13.47 3.90 -6.28
C PHE A 51 13.65 4.95 -5.17
N LEU A 52 12.92 6.07 -5.23
CA LEU A 52 12.99 7.13 -4.21
C LEU A 52 12.56 6.62 -2.82
N MET A 53 11.49 5.83 -2.77
CA MET A 53 11.02 5.23 -1.53
C MET A 53 12.03 4.22 -0.98
N SER A 54 12.62 3.37 -1.85
CA SER A 54 13.64 2.41 -1.44
C SER A 54 14.91 3.11 -0.95
N LEU A 55 15.33 4.19 -1.61
CA LEU A 55 16.47 4.98 -1.19
C LEU A 55 16.27 5.63 0.19
N SER A 56 15.03 5.97 0.56
CA SER A 56 14.70 6.52 1.88
C SER A 56 14.52 5.46 2.99
N LEU A 57 14.51 4.16 2.65
CA LEU A 57 14.25 3.06 3.56
C LEU A 57 15.53 2.62 4.28
N ASN A 58 15.60 2.79 5.61
CA ASN A 58 16.77 2.34 6.39
C ASN A 58 16.72 0.83 6.67
N SER A 59 17.61 0.08 6.02
CA SER A 59 17.69 -1.38 6.12
C SER A 59 18.57 -1.89 7.28
N GLU A 60 19.24 -1.04 8.04
CA GLU A 60 20.13 -1.49 9.14
C GLU A 60 19.37 -2.18 10.27
N HIS A 61 18.14 -1.77 10.54
CA HIS A 61 17.29 -2.40 11.54
C HIS A 61 16.67 -3.74 11.11
N LEU A 62 16.89 -4.17 9.85
CA LEU A 62 16.32 -5.41 9.32
C LEU A 62 16.86 -6.65 10.05
N LEU A 63 18.17 -6.69 10.35
CA LEU A 63 18.78 -7.85 10.99
C LEU A 63 18.24 -8.11 12.41
N SER A 64 17.89 -7.07 13.14
CA SER A 64 17.31 -7.23 14.49
C SER A 64 15.91 -7.86 14.46
N SER A 65 15.19 -7.69 13.36
CA SER A 65 13.81 -8.18 13.19
C SER A 65 13.72 -9.63 12.73
N ILE A 66 14.80 -10.17 12.16
CA ILE A 66 14.92 -11.61 11.83
C ILE A 66 14.85 -12.48 13.11
N ARG A 67 15.21 -11.92 14.25
CA ARG A 67 15.12 -12.63 15.55
C ARG A 67 13.69 -12.88 16.02
N LYS A 68 12.69 -12.28 15.39
CA LYS A 68 11.26 -12.46 15.71
C LYS A 68 10.49 -12.96 14.47
N PRO A 69 10.68 -14.23 14.07
CA PRO A 69 10.14 -14.73 12.81
C PRO A 69 8.60 -14.87 12.81
N ALA A 70 7.98 -15.14 13.96
CA ALA A 70 6.55 -15.43 14.03
C ALA A 70 5.66 -14.23 13.69
N PRO A 71 5.84 -13.02 14.24
CA PRO A 71 5.08 -11.83 13.82
C PRO A 71 5.32 -11.44 12.36
N LEU A 72 6.57 -11.60 11.89
CA LEU A 72 6.91 -11.38 10.48
C LEU A 72 6.16 -12.35 9.57
N PHE A 73 6.19 -13.65 9.88
CA PHE A 73 5.52 -14.68 9.10
C PHE A 73 4.01 -14.46 9.06
N LEU A 74 3.38 -14.13 10.19
CA LEU A 74 1.95 -13.82 10.26
C LEU A 74 1.59 -12.66 9.32
N ALA A 75 2.36 -11.57 9.33
CA ALA A 75 2.14 -10.42 8.44
C ALA A 75 2.31 -10.79 6.96
N LEU A 76 3.32 -11.60 6.63
CA LEU A 76 3.55 -12.07 5.25
C LEU A 76 2.41 -12.95 4.75
N VAL A 77 1.97 -13.92 5.55
CA VAL A 77 0.84 -14.79 5.20
C VAL A 77 -0.44 -13.97 5.00
N THR A 78 -0.67 -13.00 5.88
CA THR A 78 -1.84 -12.11 5.71
C THR A 78 -1.73 -11.31 4.43
N ASN A 79 -0.60 -10.66 4.19
CA ASN A 79 -0.43 -9.78 3.04
C ASN A 79 -0.48 -10.54 1.71
N ILE A 80 0.21 -11.68 1.61
CA ILE A 80 0.40 -12.41 0.33
C ILE A 80 -0.74 -13.40 0.06
N ILE A 81 -1.35 -13.98 1.10
CA ILE A 81 -2.31 -15.07 0.95
C ILE A 81 -3.71 -14.68 1.44
N PHE A 82 -3.83 -14.27 2.70
CA PHE A 82 -5.13 -14.05 3.33
C PHE A 82 -5.94 -12.93 2.66
N LEU A 83 -5.33 -11.77 2.40
CA LEU A 83 -6.04 -10.65 1.77
C LEU A 83 -6.49 -10.96 0.34
N PRO A 84 -5.68 -11.56 -0.55
CA PRO A 84 -6.15 -11.98 -1.86
C PRO A 84 -7.28 -13.02 -1.79
N LEU A 85 -7.21 -14.01 -0.88
CA LEU A 85 -8.29 -14.97 -0.68
C LEU A 85 -9.59 -14.31 -0.19
N LEU A 86 -9.48 -13.36 0.73
CA LEU A 86 -10.63 -12.60 1.20
C LEU A 86 -11.25 -11.74 0.08
N ALA A 87 -10.41 -11.09 -0.72
CA ALA A 87 -10.87 -10.35 -1.89
C ALA A 87 -11.54 -11.28 -2.91
N TRP A 88 -10.98 -12.46 -3.14
CA TRP A 88 -11.58 -13.49 -4.00
C TRP A 88 -12.97 -13.90 -3.51
N ALA A 89 -13.15 -14.13 -2.20
CA ALA A 89 -14.45 -14.47 -1.62
C ALA A 89 -15.48 -13.33 -1.79
N LEU A 90 -15.05 -12.09 -1.96
CA LEU A 90 -15.92 -10.92 -2.17
C LEU A 90 -16.22 -10.63 -3.65
N LEU A 91 -15.59 -11.34 -4.61
CA LEU A 91 -15.82 -11.13 -6.04
C LEU A 91 -17.27 -11.32 -6.50
N PRO A 92 -18.03 -12.33 -6.00
CA PRO A 92 -19.42 -12.51 -6.41
C PRO A 92 -20.31 -11.32 -6.06
N LEU A 93 -19.91 -10.48 -5.09
CA LEU A 93 -20.64 -9.27 -4.71
C LEU A 93 -20.39 -8.11 -5.67
N GLN A 94 -19.31 -8.15 -6.45
CA GLN A 94 -18.93 -7.04 -7.34
C GLN A 94 -19.82 -7.04 -8.58
N LEU A 95 -20.40 -5.87 -8.88
CA LEU A 95 -21.39 -5.71 -9.97
C LEU A 95 -20.76 -5.53 -11.35
N THR A 96 -19.42 -5.32 -11.43
CA THR A 96 -18.71 -5.18 -12.69
C THR A 96 -17.41 -5.99 -12.68
N ARG A 97 -17.03 -6.51 -13.87
CA ARG A 97 -15.76 -7.25 -14.02
C ARG A 97 -14.54 -6.39 -13.69
N ASP A 98 -14.56 -5.12 -14.07
CA ASP A 98 -13.48 -4.18 -13.77
C ASP A 98 -13.25 -4.06 -12.26
N PHE A 99 -14.33 -4.01 -11.48
CA PHE A 99 -14.23 -3.93 -10.02
C PHE A 99 -13.76 -5.24 -9.40
N GLN A 100 -14.12 -6.39 -9.97
CA GLN A 100 -13.58 -7.68 -9.58
C GLN A 100 -12.06 -7.71 -9.76
N VAL A 101 -11.60 -7.37 -10.96
CA VAL A 101 -10.16 -7.36 -11.29
C VAL A 101 -9.42 -6.31 -10.45
N GLY A 102 -9.95 -5.10 -10.32
CA GLY A 102 -9.34 -4.05 -9.51
C GLY A 102 -9.21 -4.43 -8.03
N LEU A 103 -10.22 -5.08 -7.45
CA LEU A 103 -10.17 -5.55 -6.07
C LEU A 103 -9.07 -6.62 -5.87
N ILE A 104 -8.91 -7.54 -6.83
CA ILE A 104 -7.85 -8.54 -6.80
C ILE A 104 -6.47 -7.93 -6.98
N ILE A 105 -6.30 -7.02 -7.95
CA ILE A 105 -5.04 -6.31 -8.12
C ILE A 105 -4.65 -5.67 -6.78
N MET A 106 -5.57 -4.93 -6.15
CA MET A 106 -5.29 -4.23 -4.90
C MET A 106 -4.94 -5.18 -3.76
N ALA A 107 -5.65 -6.31 -3.65
CA ALA A 107 -5.35 -7.31 -2.63
C ALA A 107 -4.03 -8.06 -2.87
N SER A 108 -3.56 -8.15 -4.12
CA SER A 108 -2.36 -8.92 -4.51
C SER A 108 -1.06 -8.11 -4.50
N VAL A 109 -1.13 -6.76 -4.56
CA VAL A 109 0.08 -5.92 -4.51
C VAL A 109 0.76 -5.98 -3.15
N PRO A 110 2.07 -5.69 -3.06
CA PRO A 110 2.82 -5.77 -1.82
C PRO A 110 2.44 -4.68 -0.81
N CYS A 111 3.01 -4.78 0.38
CA CYS A 111 2.94 -3.76 1.41
C CYS A 111 3.56 -2.44 0.95
N THR A 112 3.10 -1.31 1.52
CA THR A 112 3.63 0.03 1.20
C THR A 112 5.08 0.19 1.64
N LEU A 113 5.97 0.70 0.75
CA LEU A 113 7.39 0.84 1.04
C LEU A 113 7.69 1.77 2.24
N CYS A 114 7.02 2.91 2.35
CA CYS A 114 7.24 3.86 3.44
C CYS A 114 6.08 3.92 4.42
N GLY A 115 4.85 3.71 3.97
CA GLY A 115 3.65 3.89 4.77
C GLY A 115 3.62 2.98 5.99
N ALA A 116 3.81 1.67 5.82
CA ALA A 116 3.73 0.70 6.90
C ALA A 116 4.63 1.06 8.08
N SER A 117 5.90 1.39 7.82
CA SER A 117 6.85 1.80 8.86
C SER A 117 6.45 3.11 9.55
N VAL A 118 5.91 4.10 8.80
CA VAL A 118 5.46 5.37 9.37
C VAL A 118 4.30 5.17 10.33
N TRP A 119 3.26 4.42 9.94
CA TRP A 119 2.12 4.15 10.82
C TRP A 119 2.49 3.23 11.99
N THR A 120 3.38 2.25 11.77
CA THR A 120 3.89 1.39 12.85
C THR A 120 4.63 2.21 13.91
N ARG A 121 5.53 3.11 13.52
CA ARG A 121 6.19 4.03 14.47
C ARG A 121 5.20 4.96 15.16
N ARG A 122 4.21 5.48 14.42
CA ARG A 122 3.15 6.30 15.00
C ARG A 122 2.36 5.57 16.08
N ALA A 123 2.11 4.27 15.87
CA ALA A 123 1.42 3.40 16.82
C ALA A 123 2.30 2.93 18.00
N GLY A 124 3.59 3.29 18.04
CA GLY A 124 4.55 2.78 19.02
C GLY A 124 5.00 1.33 18.78
N GLY A 125 4.77 0.81 17.55
CA GLY A 125 5.11 -0.55 17.17
C GLY A 125 6.58 -0.76 16.78
N ASN A 126 6.93 -2.02 16.52
CA ASN A 126 8.25 -2.45 16.06
C ASN A 126 8.37 -2.23 14.55
N ASP A 127 8.93 -1.12 14.12
CA ASP A 127 9.04 -0.77 12.71
C ASP A 127 9.99 -1.68 11.91
N GLY A 128 10.91 -2.38 12.57
CA GLY A 128 11.75 -3.37 11.91
C GLY A 128 10.96 -4.53 11.30
N ILE A 129 9.87 -4.99 11.97
CA ILE A 129 8.96 -5.99 11.39
C ILE A 129 8.29 -5.43 10.13
N SER A 130 7.75 -4.22 10.20
CA SER A 130 7.10 -3.58 9.04
C SER A 130 8.06 -3.37 7.87
N LEU A 131 9.32 -3.00 8.15
CA LEU A 131 10.36 -2.86 7.13
C LEU A 131 10.67 -4.22 6.47
N MET A 132 10.78 -5.30 7.25
CA MET A 132 11.02 -6.64 6.71
C MET A 132 9.85 -7.13 5.85
N VAL A 133 8.61 -7.00 6.33
CA VAL A 133 7.40 -7.33 5.55
C VAL A 133 7.40 -6.58 4.22
N THR A 134 7.67 -5.28 4.27
CA THR A 134 7.74 -4.42 3.09
C THR A 134 8.80 -4.90 2.09
N MET A 135 10.01 -5.18 2.57
CA MET A 135 11.11 -5.63 1.69
C MET A 135 10.80 -6.99 1.04
N ILE A 136 10.31 -7.95 1.83
CA ILE A 136 10.00 -9.29 1.32
C ILE A 136 8.83 -9.23 0.33
N THR A 137 7.72 -8.57 0.70
CA THR A 137 6.54 -8.51 -0.18
C THR A 137 6.83 -7.79 -1.49
N ASN A 138 7.60 -6.70 -1.48
CA ASN A 138 8.04 -6.01 -2.70
C ASN A 138 9.07 -6.83 -3.49
N GLY A 139 9.91 -7.62 -2.81
CA GLY A 139 10.88 -8.51 -3.45
C GLY A 139 10.24 -9.69 -4.20
N VAL A 140 9.05 -10.15 -3.77
CA VAL A 140 8.36 -11.30 -4.39
C VAL A 140 7.12 -10.91 -5.21
N CYS A 141 6.78 -9.61 -5.30
CA CYS A 141 5.55 -9.15 -5.93
C CYS A 141 5.42 -9.53 -7.42
N PHE A 142 6.56 -9.66 -8.12
CA PHE A 142 6.59 -10.09 -9.52
C PHE A 142 6.12 -11.55 -9.73
N LEU A 143 6.06 -12.35 -8.67
CA LEU A 143 5.49 -13.70 -8.67
C LEU A 143 4.06 -13.70 -8.11
N THR A 144 3.84 -13.01 -6.99
CA THR A 144 2.56 -13.06 -6.27
C THR A 144 1.42 -12.36 -7.00
N ILE A 145 1.70 -11.23 -7.66
CA ILE A 145 0.67 -10.49 -8.41
C ILE A 145 0.18 -11.31 -9.63
N PRO A 146 1.05 -11.80 -10.54
CA PRO A 146 0.61 -12.62 -11.65
C PRO A 146 -0.10 -13.90 -11.20
N PHE A 147 0.39 -14.53 -10.13
CA PHE A 147 -0.23 -15.75 -9.59
C PHE A 147 -1.71 -15.52 -9.23
N TRP A 148 -2.01 -14.49 -8.43
CA TRP A 148 -3.38 -14.21 -8.00
C TRP A 148 -4.28 -13.72 -9.14
N ILE A 149 -3.76 -12.86 -10.03
CA ILE A 149 -4.53 -12.37 -11.17
C ILE A 149 -4.90 -13.53 -12.09
N LEU A 150 -3.93 -14.39 -12.44
CA LEU A 150 -4.19 -15.53 -13.33
C LEU A 150 -5.10 -16.59 -12.70
N LEU A 151 -4.94 -16.86 -11.40
CA LEU A 151 -5.80 -17.82 -10.68
C LEU A 151 -7.28 -17.43 -10.75
N ILE A 152 -7.57 -16.12 -10.77
CA ILE A 152 -8.93 -15.58 -10.64
C ILE A 152 -9.53 -15.20 -11.99
N THR A 153 -8.72 -14.66 -12.90
CA THR A 153 -9.20 -14.25 -14.23
C THR A 153 -9.21 -15.40 -15.25
N GLY A 154 -8.51 -16.48 -14.94
CA GLY A 154 -8.25 -17.58 -15.86
C GLY A 154 -7.15 -17.21 -16.88
N GLU A 155 -6.60 -18.23 -17.54
CA GLU A 155 -5.68 -18.00 -18.66
C GLU A 155 -6.51 -17.65 -19.91
N THR A 156 -6.63 -16.37 -20.19
CA THR A 156 -7.09 -15.91 -21.52
C THR A 156 -5.88 -15.59 -22.38
N LYS A 157 -6.03 -15.69 -23.72
CA LYS A 157 -4.99 -15.29 -24.69
C LYS A 157 -4.51 -13.84 -24.54
N GLU A 158 -5.23 -13.04 -23.76
CA GLU A 158 -4.95 -11.64 -23.49
C GLU A 158 -3.92 -11.45 -22.35
N PHE A 159 -3.61 -12.52 -21.59
CA PHE A 159 -2.71 -12.48 -20.45
C PHE A 159 -1.42 -13.28 -20.73
N GLU A 160 -0.36 -12.60 -21.10
CA GLU A 160 0.97 -13.19 -21.15
C GLU A 160 1.65 -13.13 -19.79
N ARG A 161 1.63 -14.23 -19.05
CA ARG A 161 2.23 -14.37 -17.70
C ARG A 161 3.66 -13.86 -17.65
N TRP A 162 4.46 -14.23 -18.64
CA TRP A 162 5.87 -13.87 -18.70
C TRP A 162 6.08 -12.39 -18.95
N GLU A 163 5.23 -11.76 -19.76
CA GLU A 163 5.27 -10.33 -19.98
C GLU A 163 4.96 -9.55 -18.70
N MET A 164 3.93 -9.96 -17.95
CA MET A 164 3.60 -9.35 -16.65
C MET A 164 4.75 -9.49 -15.64
N ILE A 165 5.32 -10.70 -15.49
CA ILE A 165 6.47 -10.94 -14.61
C ILE A 165 7.64 -10.03 -15.00
N THR A 166 8.01 -10.01 -16.28
CA THR A 166 9.11 -9.21 -16.78
C THR A 166 8.90 -7.71 -16.52
N LYS A 167 7.70 -7.20 -16.77
CA LYS A 167 7.35 -5.80 -16.52
C LYS A 167 7.41 -5.45 -15.04
N LEU A 168 6.93 -6.31 -14.15
CA LEU A 168 7.01 -6.10 -12.71
C LEU A 168 8.46 -6.14 -12.20
N ILE A 169 9.30 -7.00 -12.77
CA ILE A 169 10.74 -6.99 -12.47
C ILE A 169 11.35 -5.62 -12.81
N TYR A 170 11.10 -5.10 -14.02
CA TYR A 170 11.65 -3.82 -14.45
C TYR A 170 11.04 -2.62 -13.74
N ALA A 171 9.73 -2.62 -13.50
CA ALA A 171 9.05 -1.47 -12.92
C ALA A 171 9.08 -1.44 -11.38
N ALA A 172 9.24 -2.59 -10.71
CA ALA A 172 9.20 -2.68 -9.26
C ALA A 172 10.49 -3.25 -8.65
N LEU A 173 10.89 -4.46 -8.99
CA LEU A 173 12.01 -5.14 -8.33
C LEU A 173 13.35 -4.42 -8.56
N ILE A 174 13.69 -4.11 -9.81
CA ILE A 174 14.96 -3.48 -10.17
C ILE A 174 15.12 -2.10 -9.52
N PRO A 175 14.13 -1.16 -9.58
CA PRO A 175 14.27 0.14 -8.93
C PRO A 175 14.45 0.04 -7.42
N VAL A 176 13.73 -0.88 -6.75
CA VAL A 176 13.89 -1.13 -5.32
C VAL A 176 15.29 -1.66 -5.02
N ALA A 177 15.79 -2.64 -5.79
CA ALA A 177 17.11 -3.19 -5.62
C ALA A 177 18.21 -2.13 -5.84
N ILE A 178 18.10 -1.32 -6.90
CA ILE A 178 19.06 -0.23 -7.18
C ILE A 178 19.08 0.77 -6.02
N GLY A 179 17.91 1.16 -5.48
CA GLY A 179 17.81 2.07 -4.34
C GLY A 179 18.56 1.52 -3.11
N GLN A 180 18.44 0.21 -2.82
CA GLN A 180 19.15 -0.43 -1.71
C GLN A 180 20.66 -0.59 -2.00
N VAL A 181 21.04 -0.94 -3.23
CA VAL A 181 22.47 -1.01 -3.64
C VAL A 181 23.14 0.35 -3.48
N PHE A 182 22.48 1.45 -3.85
CA PHE A 182 23.03 2.80 -3.64
C PHE A 182 23.27 3.10 -2.17
N ARG A 183 22.43 2.59 -1.26
CA ARG A 183 22.61 2.75 0.19
C ARG A 183 23.80 1.98 0.77
N LEU A 184 24.40 1.02 0.04
CA LEU A 184 25.65 0.37 0.45
C LEU A 184 26.82 1.36 0.50
N ASN A 185 26.75 2.42 -0.29
CA ASN A 185 27.71 3.52 -0.21
C ASN A 185 27.38 4.43 0.98
N THR A 186 28.25 4.52 1.96
CA THR A 186 28.06 5.29 3.21
C THR A 186 27.75 6.77 2.95
N ARG A 187 28.32 7.38 1.90
CA ARG A 187 28.05 8.79 1.56
C ARG A 187 26.61 8.98 1.07
N ILE A 188 26.17 8.10 0.15
CA ILE A 188 24.80 8.12 -0.39
C ILE A 188 23.80 7.83 0.72
N LYS A 189 24.07 6.83 1.57
CA LYS A 189 23.26 6.50 2.72
C LYS A 189 23.08 7.70 3.65
N ASN A 190 24.19 8.33 4.11
CA ASN A 190 24.13 9.47 5.02
C ASN A 190 23.38 10.66 4.40
N TYR A 191 23.53 10.88 3.08
CA TYR A 191 22.78 11.89 2.37
C TYR A 191 21.29 11.56 2.30
N ALA A 192 20.94 10.33 1.93
CA ALA A 192 19.56 9.85 1.87
C ALA A 192 18.87 9.94 3.25
N ASP A 193 19.56 9.56 4.33
CA ASP A 193 19.03 9.63 5.70
C ASP A 193 18.75 11.07 6.13
N ARG A 194 19.61 12.02 5.78
CA ARG A 194 19.36 13.46 6.01
C ARG A 194 18.21 14.02 5.18
N MET A 195 17.97 13.44 4.00
CA MET A 195 16.97 13.89 3.03
C MET A 195 15.71 13.04 3.02
N THR A 196 15.55 12.08 3.94
CA THR A 196 14.43 11.12 3.97
C THR A 196 13.07 11.80 3.88
N SER A 197 12.85 12.88 4.63
CA SER A 197 11.58 13.63 4.57
C SER A 197 11.33 14.26 3.20
N LYS A 198 12.36 14.81 2.55
CA LYS A 198 12.24 15.41 1.22
C LYS A 198 12.03 14.35 0.14
N LEU A 199 12.83 13.25 0.19
CA LEU A 199 12.67 12.12 -0.72
C LEU A 199 11.27 11.51 -0.62
N GLY A 200 10.77 11.31 0.60
CA GLY A 200 9.41 10.85 0.84
C GLY A 200 8.35 11.81 0.28
N THR A 201 8.52 13.13 0.46
CA THR A 201 7.59 14.13 -0.09
C THR A 201 7.60 14.12 -1.61
N ILE A 202 8.78 14.06 -2.24
CA ILE A 202 8.90 13.97 -3.70
C ILE A 202 8.23 12.70 -4.22
N ALA A 203 8.48 11.55 -3.58
CA ALA A 203 7.82 10.29 -3.93
C ALA A 203 6.29 10.39 -3.83
N LEU A 204 5.76 11.03 -2.77
CA LEU A 204 4.31 11.27 -2.61
C LEU A 204 3.74 12.19 -3.69
N LEU A 205 4.49 13.19 -4.14
CA LEU A 205 4.06 14.06 -5.25
C LEU A 205 3.96 13.27 -6.57
N PHE A 206 4.92 12.37 -6.84
CA PHE A 206 4.82 11.48 -8.00
C PHE A 206 3.67 10.46 -7.86
N VAL A 207 3.38 9.98 -6.65
CA VAL A 207 2.18 9.16 -6.41
C VAL A 207 0.90 9.96 -6.70
N LEU A 208 0.81 11.23 -6.27
CA LEU A 208 -0.32 12.10 -6.61
C LEU A 208 -0.45 12.31 -8.12
N LEU A 209 0.67 12.46 -8.84
CA LEU A 209 0.66 12.51 -10.29
C LEU A 209 0.13 11.21 -10.92
N MET A 210 0.56 10.05 -10.43
CA MET A 210 0.02 8.76 -10.89
C MET A 210 -1.48 8.63 -10.61
N VAL A 211 -1.93 9.08 -9.44
CA VAL A 211 -3.35 9.11 -9.08
C VAL A 211 -4.13 10.03 -10.00
N LEU A 212 -3.59 11.21 -10.33
CA LEU A 212 -4.21 12.14 -11.27
C LEU A 212 -4.39 11.49 -12.65
N LEU A 213 -3.33 10.89 -13.18
CA LEU A 213 -3.38 10.23 -14.49
C LEU A 213 -4.39 9.08 -14.53
N ALA A 214 -4.40 8.25 -13.47
CA ALA A 214 -5.33 7.16 -13.31
C ALA A 214 -6.79 7.67 -13.16
N ALA A 215 -7.01 8.75 -12.40
CA ALA A 215 -8.33 9.36 -12.23
C ALA A 215 -8.86 9.98 -13.53
N VAL A 216 -7.98 10.64 -14.32
CA VAL A 216 -8.34 11.17 -15.66
C VAL A 216 -8.74 10.03 -16.60
N GLN A 217 -7.98 8.94 -16.62
CA GLN A 217 -8.30 7.76 -17.41
C GLN A 217 -9.66 7.15 -17.01
N THR A 218 -9.90 7.05 -15.72
CA THR A 218 -11.16 6.56 -15.16
C THR A 218 -12.34 7.46 -15.57
N GLY A 219 -12.18 8.78 -15.46
CA GLY A 219 -13.21 9.75 -15.88
C GLY A 219 -13.56 9.62 -17.36
N HIS A 220 -12.55 9.39 -18.20
CA HIS A 220 -12.77 9.12 -19.63
C HIS A 220 -13.49 7.77 -19.86
N GLY A 221 -13.09 6.72 -19.15
CA GLY A 221 -13.77 5.41 -19.19
C GLY A 221 -15.25 5.48 -18.81
N ILE A 222 -15.63 6.29 -17.83
CA ILE A 222 -17.03 6.54 -17.44
C ILE A 222 -17.79 7.21 -18.60
N LYS A 223 -17.17 8.17 -19.30
CA LYS A 223 -17.78 8.89 -20.43
C LYS A 223 -18.15 7.96 -21.58
N ILE A 224 -17.30 6.98 -21.91
CA ILE A 224 -17.51 6.04 -23.01
C ILE A 224 -18.31 4.79 -22.61
N SER A 225 -18.53 4.55 -21.32
CA SER A 225 -19.32 3.42 -20.85
C SER A 225 -20.80 3.61 -21.15
N VAL A 226 -21.34 2.74 -22.01
CA VAL A 226 -22.75 2.81 -22.46
C VAL A 226 -23.74 2.59 -21.31
N THR A 227 -23.36 1.85 -20.29
CA THR A 227 -24.26 1.48 -19.18
C THR A 227 -24.10 2.36 -17.93
N GLY A 228 -23.07 3.23 -17.89
CA GLY A 228 -22.73 3.99 -16.69
C GLY A 228 -22.34 3.10 -15.51
N ILE A 229 -21.55 3.63 -14.59
CA ILE A 229 -21.24 2.92 -13.34
C ILE A 229 -22.30 3.30 -12.32
N SER A 230 -23.06 2.30 -11.82
CA SER A 230 -24.08 2.57 -10.81
C SER A 230 -23.46 2.96 -9.47
N PHE A 231 -24.13 3.84 -8.72
CA PHE A 231 -23.73 4.20 -7.37
C PHE A 231 -23.64 2.97 -6.44
N ALA A 232 -24.53 1.98 -6.64
CA ALA A 232 -24.49 0.73 -5.90
C ALA A 232 -23.19 -0.05 -6.15
N ALA A 233 -22.72 -0.12 -7.40
CA ALA A 233 -21.46 -0.79 -7.73
C ALA A 233 -20.26 -0.13 -7.02
N ILE A 234 -20.22 1.20 -7.03
CA ILE A 234 -19.20 1.97 -6.32
C ILE A 234 -19.24 1.71 -4.82
N ALA A 235 -20.43 1.74 -4.22
CA ALA A 235 -20.61 1.50 -2.79
C ALA A 235 -20.17 0.08 -2.38
N VAL A 236 -20.56 -0.93 -3.14
CA VAL A 236 -20.20 -2.34 -2.88
C VAL A 236 -18.70 -2.54 -2.93
N VAL A 237 -18.01 -2.04 -3.98
CA VAL A 237 -16.56 -2.22 -4.07
C VAL A 237 -15.82 -1.43 -2.99
N TRP A 238 -16.32 -0.25 -2.63
CA TRP A 238 -15.68 0.54 -1.55
C TRP A 238 -15.82 -0.15 -0.19
N ILE A 239 -17.01 -0.66 0.13
CA ILE A 239 -17.24 -1.45 1.35
C ILE A 239 -16.33 -2.70 1.34
N SER A 240 -16.24 -3.39 0.20
CA SER A 240 -15.35 -4.55 0.06
C SER A 240 -13.88 -4.20 0.33
N CYS A 241 -13.39 -3.07 -0.16
CA CYS A 241 -12.03 -2.57 0.12
C CYS A 241 -11.82 -2.33 1.62
N ILE A 242 -12.78 -1.69 2.29
CA ILE A 242 -12.73 -1.44 3.74
C ILE A 242 -12.75 -2.76 4.51
N VAL A 243 -13.62 -3.70 4.14
CA VAL A 243 -13.71 -5.03 4.77
C VAL A 243 -12.40 -5.78 4.65
N VAL A 244 -11.79 -5.82 3.46
CA VAL A 244 -10.49 -6.50 3.23
C VAL A 244 -9.41 -5.93 4.15
N HIS A 245 -9.29 -4.59 4.23
CA HIS A 245 -8.27 -3.94 5.04
C HIS A 245 -8.50 -4.16 6.55
N ILE A 246 -9.72 -3.90 7.03
CA ILE A 246 -10.07 -4.03 8.45
C ILE A 246 -9.96 -5.48 8.92
N THR A 247 -10.45 -6.43 8.13
CA THR A 247 -10.36 -7.86 8.47
C THR A 247 -8.90 -8.30 8.54
N GLY A 248 -8.06 -7.88 7.58
CA GLY A 248 -6.63 -8.17 7.63
C GLY A 248 -5.94 -7.61 8.86
N PHE A 249 -6.24 -6.37 9.22
CA PHE A 249 -5.68 -5.73 10.41
C PHE A 249 -6.09 -6.47 11.70
N TYR A 250 -7.40 -6.65 11.92
CA TYR A 250 -7.89 -7.26 13.16
C TYR A 250 -7.57 -8.75 13.26
N SER A 251 -7.49 -9.49 12.15
CA SER A 251 -7.02 -10.87 12.14
C SER A 251 -5.58 -10.98 12.65
N ASN A 252 -4.68 -10.08 12.21
CA ASN A 252 -3.31 -10.04 12.74
C ASN A 252 -3.28 -9.67 14.22
N MET A 253 -4.06 -8.67 14.66
CA MET A 253 -4.14 -8.29 16.07
C MET A 253 -4.64 -9.45 16.94
N PHE A 254 -5.69 -10.14 16.49
CA PHE A 254 -6.26 -11.28 17.20
C PHE A 254 -5.29 -12.46 17.28
N LEU A 255 -4.75 -12.88 16.14
CA LEU A 255 -3.80 -14.00 16.09
C LEU A 255 -2.49 -13.66 16.81
N GLY A 256 -1.99 -12.43 16.68
CA GLY A 256 -0.81 -11.99 17.39
C GLY A 256 -1.01 -12.02 18.91
N LYS A 257 -2.19 -11.65 19.41
CA LYS A 257 -2.54 -11.77 20.82
C LYS A 257 -2.64 -13.25 21.24
N THR A 258 -3.27 -14.08 20.44
CA THR A 258 -3.43 -15.52 20.71
C THR A 258 -2.08 -16.25 20.75
N PHE A 259 -1.14 -15.87 19.89
CA PHE A 259 0.22 -16.42 19.89
C PHE A 259 1.16 -15.75 20.90
N GLY A 260 0.66 -14.85 21.75
CA GLY A 260 1.45 -14.21 22.81
C GLY A 260 2.50 -13.22 22.29
N PHE A 261 2.32 -12.61 21.11
CA PHE A 261 3.25 -11.61 20.63
C PHE A 261 3.23 -10.36 21.52
N HIS A 262 4.38 -9.72 21.65
CA HIS A 262 4.46 -8.43 22.34
C HIS A 262 3.59 -7.37 21.64
N PRO A 263 2.87 -6.47 22.34
CA PRO A 263 1.97 -5.48 21.73
C PRO A 263 2.59 -4.64 20.59
N ARG A 264 3.86 -4.28 20.71
CA ARG A 264 4.62 -3.59 19.64
C ARG A 264 4.77 -4.42 18.37
N ASP A 265 4.91 -5.74 18.52
CA ASP A 265 5.05 -6.67 17.38
C ASP A 265 3.66 -7.00 16.78
N GLN A 266 2.61 -7.07 17.62
CA GLN A 266 1.22 -7.25 17.15
C GLN A 266 0.79 -6.12 16.22
N ILE A 267 0.96 -4.86 16.64
CA ILE A 267 0.55 -3.71 15.82
C ILE A 267 1.40 -3.56 14.55
N ALA A 268 2.69 -3.89 14.61
CA ALA A 268 3.57 -3.90 13.46
C ALA A 268 3.14 -4.93 12.42
N SER A 269 2.81 -6.16 12.85
CA SER A 269 2.27 -7.23 12.01
C SER A 269 0.92 -6.84 11.43
N ALA A 270 0.02 -6.23 12.22
CA ALA A 270 -1.31 -5.83 11.76
C ALA A 270 -1.26 -4.74 10.68
N ILE A 271 -0.49 -3.69 10.89
CA ILE A 271 -0.34 -2.59 9.92
C ILE A 271 0.33 -3.11 8.64
N SER A 272 1.49 -3.76 8.74
CA SER A 272 2.22 -4.20 7.56
C SER A 272 1.56 -5.36 6.83
N GLY A 273 0.83 -6.23 7.55
CA GLY A 273 0.07 -7.31 6.96
C GLY A 273 -1.16 -6.84 6.17
N SER A 274 -1.80 -5.74 6.60
CA SER A 274 -3.03 -5.23 5.95
C SER A 274 -2.80 -4.14 4.91
N GLN A 275 -1.67 -3.43 4.95
CA GLN A 275 -1.37 -2.35 4.00
C GLN A 275 -0.99 -2.84 2.60
N LYS A 276 -1.40 -2.06 1.59
CA LYS A 276 -1.17 -2.32 0.16
C LYS A 276 -0.65 -1.07 -0.55
N THR A 277 0.29 -1.26 -1.50
CA THR A 277 0.94 -0.17 -2.22
C THR A 277 0.15 0.27 -3.45
N LEU A 278 -0.01 1.58 -3.63
CA LEU A 278 -0.77 2.14 -4.75
C LEU A 278 0.04 2.20 -6.08
N PRO A 279 1.33 2.58 -6.11
CA PRO A 279 2.07 2.73 -7.37
C PRO A 279 2.08 1.47 -8.23
N ILE A 280 2.36 0.31 -7.63
CA ILE A 280 2.35 -0.98 -8.35
C ILE A 280 0.92 -1.34 -8.78
N ALA A 281 -0.08 -1.08 -7.94
CA ALA A 281 -1.47 -1.33 -8.27
C ALA A 281 -1.93 -0.52 -9.50
N ILE A 282 -1.65 0.79 -9.52
CA ILE A 282 -1.96 1.66 -10.67
C ILE A 282 -1.20 1.18 -11.92
N PHE A 283 0.09 0.86 -11.80
CA PHE A 283 0.87 0.35 -12.92
C PHE A 283 0.21 -0.90 -13.51
N VAL A 284 -0.12 -1.89 -12.70
CA VAL A 284 -0.75 -3.13 -13.16
C VAL A 284 -2.11 -2.86 -13.82
N ALA A 285 -2.95 -2.00 -13.23
CA ALA A 285 -4.29 -1.73 -13.74
C ALA A 285 -4.31 -0.88 -15.02
N THR A 286 -3.28 -0.03 -15.24
CA THR A 286 -3.25 0.93 -16.34
C THR A 286 -2.34 0.55 -17.50
N ASP A 287 -1.50 -0.46 -17.35
CA ASP A 287 -0.67 -0.95 -18.45
C ASP A 287 -1.53 -1.75 -19.43
N ALA A 288 -1.76 -1.18 -20.61
CA ALA A 288 -2.64 -1.73 -21.63
C ALA A 288 -2.25 -3.13 -22.10
N SER A 289 -0.98 -3.49 -22.04
CA SER A 289 -0.50 -4.81 -22.45
C SER A 289 -0.79 -5.90 -21.42
N MET A 290 -1.14 -5.53 -20.17
CA MET A 290 -1.48 -6.50 -19.14
C MET A 290 -2.93 -6.99 -19.22
N PHE A 291 -3.83 -6.18 -19.82
CA PHE A 291 -5.28 -6.49 -19.88
C PHE A 291 -5.87 -6.31 -21.29
N GLY A 292 -5.04 -6.43 -22.34
CA GLY A 292 -5.45 -6.19 -23.72
C GLY A 292 -5.51 -4.70 -24.08
N ASN A 293 -5.74 -4.40 -25.38
CA ASN A 293 -5.66 -3.05 -25.92
C ASN A 293 -6.67 -2.05 -25.32
N ALA A 294 -7.76 -2.53 -24.74
CA ALA A 294 -8.79 -1.68 -24.14
C ALA A 294 -8.46 -1.28 -22.70
N GLY A 295 -7.57 -2.02 -21.99
CA GLY A 295 -7.35 -1.85 -20.55
C GLY A 295 -8.63 -2.07 -19.73
N LEU A 296 -8.53 -1.87 -18.43
CA LEU A 296 -9.69 -1.89 -17.51
C LEU A 296 -9.79 -0.53 -16.79
N PRO A 297 -10.35 0.51 -17.44
CA PRO A 297 -10.33 1.88 -16.91
C PRO A 297 -10.97 1.99 -15.51
N SER A 298 -12.03 1.22 -15.28
CA SER A 298 -12.75 1.25 -14.00
C SER A 298 -12.09 0.41 -12.90
N ALA A 299 -11.13 -0.48 -13.23
CA ALA A 299 -10.37 -1.24 -12.24
C ALA A 299 -9.52 -0.35 -11.31
N VAL A 300 -9.25 0.90 -11.71
CA VAL A 300 -8.55 1.87 -10.88
C VAL A 300 -9.37 2.34 -9.67
N PHE A 301 -10.71 2.30 -9.73
CA PHE A 301 -11.56 2.71 -8.60
C PHE A 301 -11.27 1.95 -7.30
N PRO A 302 -11.30 0.61 -7.28
CA PRO A 302 -10.97 -0.14 -6.08
C PRO A 302 -9.61 0.22 -5.50
N LEU A 303 -8.60 0.48 -6.36
CA LEU A 303 -7.25 0.83 -5.94
C LEU A 303 -7.22 2.16 -5.17
N LEU A 304 -7.88 3.18 -5.72
CA LEU A 304 -7.95 4.50 -5.11
C LEU A 304 -8.77 4.47 -3.81
N MET A 305 -9.90 3.74 -3.80
CA MET A 305 -10.77 3.61 -2.63
C MET A 305 -10.09 2.87 -1.49
N PHE A 306 -9.42 1.76 -1.79
CA PHE A 306 -8.67 1.01 -0.79
C PHE A 306 -7.57 1.88 -0.18
N HIS A 307 -6.77 2.52 -1.03
CA HIS A 307 -5.61 3.29 -0.57
C HIS A 307 -6.02 4.51 0.26
N THR A 308 -7.08 5.21 -0.15
CA THR A 308 -7.63 6.32 0.62
C THR A 308 -8.16 5.83 1.97
N SER A 309 -8.95 4.75 1.96
CA SER A 309 -9.55 4.18 3.18
C SER A 309 -8.49 3.68 4.16
N GLN A 310 -7.44 2.96 3.68
CA GLN A 310 -6.39 2.45 4.55
C GLN A 310 -5.66 3.59 5.28
N PHE A 311 -5.37 4.71 4.62
CA PHE A 311 -4.71 5.84 5.30
C PHE A 311 -5.56 6.46 6.40
N PHE A 312 -6.87 6.60 6.19
CA PHE A 312 -7.78 7.09 7.23
C PHE A 312 -7.87 6.10 8.39
N ILE A 313 -8.10 4.84 8.08
CA ILE A 313 -8.27 3.77 9.07
C ILE A 313 -6.99 3.59 9.89
N ASP A 314 -5.83 3.45 9.22
CA ASP A 314 -4.54 3.26 9.89
C ASP A 314 -4.16 4.44 10.78
N THR A 315 -4.52 5.66 10.38
CA THR A 315 -4.30 6.84 11.23
C THR A 315 -5.08 6.73 12.53
N ILE A 316 -6.35 6.33 12.48
CA ILE A 316 -7.20 6.20 13.67
C ILE A 316 -6.71 5.02 14.54
N LEU A 317 -6.40 3.89 13.91
CA LEU A 317 -5.96 2.68 14.61
C LEU A 317 -4.60 2.88 15.27
N ALA A 318 -3.67 3.55 14.60
CA ALA A 318 -2.35 3.86 15.15
C ALA A 318 -2.43 4.80 16.37
N ASP A 319 -3.27 5.86 16.27
CA ASP A 319 -3.46 6.80 17.38
C ASP A 319 -4.09 6.10 18.60
N ARG A 320 -5.16 5.31 18.39
CA ARG A 320 -5.81 4.53 19.47
C ARG A 320 -4.87 3.52 20.13
N HIS A 321 -4.04 2.84 19.34
CA HIS A 321 -3.09 1.88 19.89
C HIS A 321 -2.04 2.57 20.74
N ARG A 322 -1.51 3.71 20.29
CA ARG A 322 -0.51 4.49 21.01
C ARG A 322 -1.06 5.03 22.34
N GLU A 323 -2.29 5.57 22.33
CA GLU A 323 -2.94 6.06 23.56
C GLU A 323 -3.08 4.93 24.59
N LYS A 324 -3.53 3.77 24.15
CA LYS A 324 -3.66 2.60 25.02
C LYS A 324 -2.32 2.12 25.57
N TYR A 325 -1.26 2.14 24.77
CA TYR A 325 0.06 1.67 25.15
C TYR A 325 0.75 2.64 26.15
N ASN A 326 0.68 3.96 25.88
CA ASN A 326 1.21 4.96 26.80
C ASN A 326 0.51 4.91 28.17
N GLY A 327 -0.80 4.66 28.22
CA GLY A 327 -1.54 4.49 29.45
C GLY A 327 -1.12 3.24 30.26
N LEU A 328 -0.64 2.19 29.61
CA LEU A 328 -0.10 1.00 30.29
C LEU A 328 1.29 1.25 30.87
N ASP A 329 2.18 1.91 30.14
CA ASP A 329 3.52 2.29 30.60
C ASP A 329 3.44 3.26 31.82
N GLU A 330 2.47 4.17 31.85
CA GLU A 330 2.22 5.06 32.98
C GLU A 330 1.65 4.31 34.19
N SER A 331 0.79 3.31 34.01
CA SER A 331 0.23 2.51 35.11
C SER A 331 1.26 1.57 35.72
N GLU A 332 2.13 0.95 34.94
CA GLU A 332 3.24 0.13 35.42
C GLU A 332 4.30 0.95 36.19
N ASN A 333 4.52 2.21 35.79
CA ASN A 333 5.42 3.13 36.45
C ASN A 333 4.83 3.80 37.74
N SER A 334 3.51 3.76 37.90
CA SER A 334 2.80 4.33 39.05
C SER A 334 2.50 3.33 40.16
N ASP A 335 2.87 2.04 39.99
CA ASP A 335 2.70 1.03 41.01
C ASP A 335 3.82 1.18 42.07
N PRO A 336 3.49 1.59 43.34
CA PRO A 336 4.49 1.87 44.37
C PRO A 336 5.13 0.64 45.01
N GLU A 337 4.69 -0.58 44.66
CA GLU A 337 5.07 -1.82 45.31
C GLU A 337 6.10 -2.68 44.56
N ASP A 338 6.91 -2.16 43.66
CA ASP A 338 8.01 -2.94 43.07
C ASP A 338 9.24 -2.91 44.03
N PRO A 339 9.49 -4.00 44.80
CA PRO A 339 10.59 -4.06 45.76
C PRO A 339 11.98 -4.07 45.14
N THR A 340 12.09 -4.09 43.83
CA THR A 340 13.39 -4.11 43.12
C THR A 340 14.00 -2.71 42.89
N ARG A 341 13.24 -1.62 43.12
CA ARG A 341 13.74 -0.24 43.00
C ARG A 341 14.66 0.21 44.15
N SER A 342 14.56 -0.40 45.33
CA SER A 342 15.38 -0.02 46.46
C SER A 342 16.81 -0.61 46.43
N ALA A 343 17.12 -1.50 45.52
CA ALA A 343 18.42 -2.17 45.42
C ALA A 343 19.43 -1.49 44.46
N CYS A 344 19.02 -0.46 43.70
CA CYS A 344 19.92 0.28 42.79
C CYS A 344 20.36 1.66 43.29
N GLU A 345 19.92 2.10 44.50
CA GLU A 345 20.31 3.39 45.11
C GLU A 345 21.25 3.23 46.31
N GLN A 346 21.91 2.08 46.49
CA GLN A 346 22.97 1.92 47.49
C GLN A 346 24.32 1.61 46.86
#